data_3c93534412213eb1c33e39d0ae4d3519
#
_entry.id   3c93534412213eb1c33e39d0ae4d3519
#
_cell.length_a   1.000
_cell.length_b   1.000
_cell.length_c   1.000
_cell.angle_alpha   90.00
_cell.angle_beta   90.00
_cell.angle_gamma   90.00
#
_symmetry.space_group_name_H-M   'P 1'
#
loop_
_entity.id
_entity.type
_entity.pdbx_description
1 polymer ?
#
loop_
_entity_poly.entity_id
_entity_poly.type
_entity_poly.pdbx_seq_one_letter_code
_entity_poly.pdbx_strand_id
1 'polypeptide(L)'
;MKARAFLILLTATTVLLWRCGGNTETQVPTDSATTESGIVTRKISGFSADNAYQNIEKQLAFGFRIPGTAAHKKCADWLFKELQNTCDTAYFQTGEGKAPKDGKKIPIYNIIGSVNPQAKNRMIIASHWDSRPYADQDDQKQTEPILGANDGASGVGIILELAKNLKTQKPDWGI
;
A
#
# COMPACT_ATOMS: atom_id res chain seq x y z
N MET A 1 -72.63 38.91 -4.27
CA MET A 1 -71.19 38.64 -4.22
C MET A 1 -70.94 37.91 -2.90
N LYS A 2 -70.59 36.61 -2.96
CA LYS A 2 -70.62 35.69 -1.83
C LYS A 2 -69.17 35.53 -1.27
N ALA A 3 -69.00 35.99 -0.05
CA ALA A 3 -67.75 35.75 0.71
C ALA A 3 -67.78 34.31 1.26
N ARG A 4 -66.78 33.53 0.92
CA ARG A 4 -66.56 32.19 1.51
C ARG A 4 -65.56 32.31 2.64
N ALA A 5 -66.00 32.12 3.85
CA ALA A 5 -65.18 32.00 5.05
C ALA A 5 -64.42 30.65 5.01
N PHE A 6 -63.12 30.70 5.11
CA PHE A 6 -62.29 29.52 5.23
C PHE A 6 -62.00 29.26 6.71
N LEU A 7 -62.56 28.19 7.21
CA LEU A 7 -62.42 27.75 8.60
C LEU A 7 -61.07 27.01 8.72
N ILE A 8 -60.12 27.61 9.42
CA ILE A 8 -58.85 26.96 9.72
C ILE A 8 -59.00 26.15 11.01
N LEU A 9 -58.98 24.83 10.84
CA LEU A 9 -58.98 23.89 11.95
C LEU A 9 -57.57 23.75 12.52
N LEU A 10 -57.36 24.29 13.70
CA LEU A 10 -56.08 24.25 14.41
C LEU A 10 -56.01 22.91 15.19
N THR A 11 -55.33 21.92 14.65
CA THR A 11 -55.03 20.68 15.37
C THR A 11 -53.81 20.85 16.24
N ALA A 12 -54.02 20.92 17.55
CA ALA A 12 -52.96 20.93 18.53
C ALA A 12 -52.31 19.55 18.61
N THR A 13 -51.12 19.45 18.06
CA THR A 13 -50.25 18.26 18.18
C THR A 13 -49.49 18.34 19.51
N THR A 14 -49.95 17.62 20.51
CA THR A 14 -49.27 17.42 21.77
C THR A 14 -48.03 16.56 21.54
N VAL A 15 -46.86 17.20 21.56
CA VAL A 15 -45.59 16.49 21.58
C VAL A 15 -45.34 15.95 22.98
N LEU A 16 -45.53 14.66 23.16
CA LEU A 16 -45.04 13.95 24.36
C LEU A 16 -43.53 13.92 24.34
N LEU A 17 -42.91 14.78 25.14
CA LEU A 17 -41.50 14.66 25.47
C LEU A 17 -41.29 13.45 26.40
N TRP A 18 -40.88 12.33 25.81
CA TRP A 18 -40.41 11.21 26.61
C TRP A 18 -39.03 11.52 27.09
N ARG A 19 -38.98 11.93 28.34
CA ARG A 19 -37.78 12.16 29.10
C ARG A 19 -37.22 10.80 29.53
N CYS A 20 -36.33 10.18 28.71
CA CYS A 20 -35.49 9.07 29.14
C CYS A 20 -34.39 9.62 30.04
N GLY A 21 -34.69 9.78 31.32
CA GLY A 21 -33.73 9.88 32.40
C GLY A 21 -33.71 8.54 33.12
N GLY A 22 -32.82 7.67 32.69
CA GLY A 22 -32.53 6.43 33.37
C GLY A 22 -31.02 6.19 33.20
N ASN A 23 -30.24 6.65 34.20
CA ASN A 23 -28.91 6.10 34.40
C ASN A 23 -29.07 4.64 34.82
N THR A 24 -29.16 3.78 33.84
CA THR A 24 -28.85 2.38 34.05
C THR A 24 -27.36 2.25 33.76
N GLU A 25 -26.56 2.34 34.82
CA GLU A 25 -25.23 1.72 34.80
C GLU A 25 -25.44 0.28 34.43
N THR A 26 -25.30 0.00 33.13
CA THR A 26 -25.12 -1.36 32.65
C THR A 26 -23.75 -1.77 33.18
N GLN A 27 -23.77 -2.40 34.37
CA GLN A 27 -22.63 -3.17 34.81
C GLN A 27 -22.36 -4.18 33.74
N VAL A 28 -21.33 -3.91 32.94
CA VAL A 28 -20.69 -4.91 32.11
C VAL A 28 -20.26 -6.00 33.08
N PRO A 29 -20.70 -7.25 32.91
CA PRO A 29 -20.19 -8.32 33.72
C PRO A 29 -18.67 -8.33 33.53
N THR A 30 -17.97 -8.06 34.60
CA THR A 30 -16.53 -8.29 34.70
C THR A 30 -16.36 -9.77 34.80
N ASP A 31 -16.66 -10.46 33.69
CA ASP A 31 -16.18 -11.82 33.52
C ASP A 31 -14.69 -11.66 33.21
N SER A 32 -13.92 -11.85 34.27
CA SER A 32 -12.48 -12.02 34.22
C SER A 32 -12.15 -13.35 33.55
N ALA A 33 -12.59 -13.50 32.31
CA ALA A 33 -11.94 -14.35 31.35
C ALA A 33 -10.90 -13.49 30.65
N THR A 34 -9.74 -13.36 31.25
CA THR A 34 -8.50 -13.10 30.55
C THR A 34 -8.30 -14.24 29.56
N THR A 35 -9.07 -14.20 28.48
CA THR A 35 -8.63 -14.81 27.24
C THR A 35 -7.49 -13.91 26.81
N GLU A 36 -6.27 -14.21 27.26
CA GLU A 36 -5.09 -13.83 26.52
C GLU A 36 -5.38 -14.30 25.10
N SER A 37 -5.86 -13.39 24.28
CA SER A 37 -5.79 -13.50 22.84
C SER A 37 -4.32 -13.73 22.59
N GLY A 38 -3.95 -15.01 22.48
CA GLY A 38 -2.59 -15.43 22.22
C GLY A 38 -2.20 -14.89 20.84
N ILE A 39 -1.86 -13.60 20.79
CA ILE A 39 -1.08 -13.06 19.69
C ILE A 39 0.21 -13.86 19.75
N VAL A 40 0.25 -14.96 19.01
CA VAL A 40 1.49 -15.68 18.76
C VAL A 40 2.36 -14.71 18.00
N THR A 41 3.09 -13.86 18.71
CA THR A 41 4.15 -13.06 18.17
C THR A 41 5.22 -14.03 17.66
N ARG A 42 5.00 -14.54 16.44
CA ARG A 42 6.08 -15.22 15.74
C ARG A 42 7.17 -14.17 15.54
N LYS A 43 8.25 -14.30 16.28
CA LYS A 43 9.44 -13.52 16.03
C LYS A 43 9.89 -13.87 14.60
N ILE A 44 9.62 -12.96 13.65
CA ILE A 44 10.16 -13.07 12.30
C ILE A 44 11.65 -12.82 12.47
N SER A 45 12.41 -13.90 12.63
CA SER A 45 13.85 -13.80 12.80
C SER A 45 14.45 -13.33 11.47
N GLY A 46 15.22 -12.28 11.52
CA GLY A 46 16.06 -11.85 10.40
C GLY A 46 15.55 -10.66 9.60
N PHE A 47 14.27 -10.26 9.66
CA PHE A 47 13.80 -9.03 8.99
C PHE A 47 14.31 -7.79 9.74
N SER A 48 14.97 -6.89 9.02
CA SER A 48 15.47 -5.61 9.55
C SER A 48 14.69 -4.45 8.93
N ALA A 49 13.99 -3.69 9.77
CA ALA A 49 13.33 -2.45 9.34
C ALA A 49 14.34 -1.42 8.83
N ASP A 50 15.53 -1.35 9.45
CA ASP A 50 16.59 -0.43 9.03
C ASP A 50 17.11 -0.77 7.63
N ASN A 51 17.29 -2.05 7.32
CA ASN A 51 17.68 -2.47 5.97
C ASN A 51 16.59 -2.16 4.94
N ALA A 52 15.32 -2.38 5.28
CA ALA A 52 14.21 -2.02 4.42
C ALA A 52 14.19 -0.51 4.15
N TYR A 53 14.44 0.31 5.18
CA TYR A 53 14.53 1.76 5.04
C TYR A 53 15.72 2.18 4.17
N GLN A 54 16.91 1.60 4.38
CA GLN A 54 18.08 1.84 3.53
C GLN A 54 17.80 1.48 2.06
N ASN A 55 17.01 0.46 1.79
CA ASN A 55 16.61 0.13 0.42
C ASN A 55 15.70 1.19 -0.19
N ILE A 56 14.90 1.91 0.62
CA ILE A 56 14.16 3.10 0.15
C ILE A 56 15.16 4.20 -0.23
N GLU A 57 16.09 4.54 0.68
CA GLU A 57 17.07 5.59 0.45
C GLU A 57 17.91 5.34 -0.82
N LYS A 58 18.32 4.11 -1.06
CA LYS A 58 19.05 3.72 -2.29
C LYS A 58 18.21 3.96 -3.55
N GLN A 59 16.92 3.69 -3.52
CA GLN A 59 16.02 3.99 -4.64
C GLN A 59 15.90 5.50 -4.87
N LEU A 60 15.77 6.28 -3.80
CA LEU A 60 15.68 7.74 -3.89
C LEU A 60 16.97 8.38 -4.41
N ALA A 61 18.11 7.79 -4.14
CA ALA A 61 19.41 8.26 -4.63
C ALA A 61 19.53 8.24 -6.17
N PHE A 62 18.71 7.45 -6.88
CA PHE A 62 18.64 7.52 -8.34
C PHE A 62 17.88 8.76 -8.84
N GLY A 63 17.16 9.48 -7.96
CA GLY A 63 16.29 10.60 -8.30
C GLY A 63 14.90 10.16 -8.74
N PHE A 64 14.28 10.93 -9.61
CA PHE A 64 12.94 10.67 -10.13
C PHE A 64 12.95 9.47 -11.07
N ARG A 65 12.38 8.36 -10.62
CA ARG A 65 12.34 7.09 -11.37
C ARG A 65 11.18 7.05 -12.36
N ILE A 66 11.01 8.16 -13.10
CA ILE A 66 9.94 8.32 -14.08
C ILE A 66 10.20 7.38 -15.28
N PRO A 67 9.22 6.59 -15.72
CA PRO A 67 9.36 5.68 -16.85
C PRO A 67 9.97 6.34 -18.08
N GLY A 68 11.00 5.71 -18.66
CA GLY A 68 11.74 6.20 -19.82
C GLY A 68 12.92 7.12 -19.51
N THR A 69 13.16 7.49 -18.25
CA THR A 69 14.33 8.28 -17.86
C THR A 69 15.57 7.41 -17.59
N ALA A 70 16.75 8.04 -17.58
CA ALA A 70 17.98 7.36 -17.21
C ALA A 70 17.96 6.90 -15.74
N ALA A 71 17.34 7.67 -14.83
CA ALA A 71 17.15 7.29 -13.43
C ALA A 71 16.31 6.01 -13.29
N HIS A 72 15.22 5.93 -14.06
CA HIS A 72 14.37 4.74 -14.13
C HIS A 72 15.18 3.50 -14.56
N LYS A 73 15.93 3.59 -15.66
CA LYS A 73 16.72 2.45 -16.15
C LYS A 73 17.80 2.02 -15.15
N LYS A 74 18.54 2.99 -14.56
CA LYS A 74 19.58 2.70 -13.56
C LYS A 74 19.00 2.03 -12.30
N CYS A 75 17.84 2.49 -11.84
CA CYS A 75 17.18 1.88 -10.70
C CYS A 75 16.70 0.47 -11.03
N ALA A 76 16.14 0.24 -12.22
CA ALA A 76 15.75 -1.09 -12.68
C ALA A 76 16.94 -2.07 -12.69
N ASP A 77 18.10 -1.65 -13.19
CA ASP A 77 19.30 -2.48 -13.24
C ASP A 77 19.80 -2.81 -11.82
N TRP A 78 19.74 -1.85 -10.91
CA TRP A 78 20.09 -2.08 -9.52
C TRP A 78 19.10 -3.06 -8.84
N LEU A 79 17.80 -2.87 -9.00
CA LEU A 79 16.78 -3.78 -8.46
C LEU A 79 16.98 -5.22 -8.97
N PHE A 80 17.28 -5.37 -10.26
CA PHE A 80 17.57 -6.66 -10.84
C PHE A 80 18.77 -7.34 -10.19
N LYS A 81 19.86 -6.59 -9.98
CA LYS A 81 21.05 -7.10 -9.31
C LYS A 81 20.76 -7.51 -7.86
N GLU A 82 19.98 -6.72 -7.13
CA GLU A 82 19.57 -7.08 -5.76
C GLU A 82 18.77 -8.39 -5.73
N LEU A 83 17.81 -8.57 -6.66
CA LEU A 83 17.05 -9.82 -6.74
C LEU A 83 17.91 -11.01 -7.20
N GLN A 84 18.88 -10.81 -8.09
CA GLN A 84 19.84 -11.86 -8.45
C GLN A 84 20.64 -12.35 -7.23
N ASN A 85 20.97 -11.44 -6.32
CA ASN A 85 21.73 -11.78 -5.11
C ASN A 85 20.85 -12.46 -4.03
N THR A 86 19.56 -12.17 -4.01
CA THR A 86 18.64 -12.54 -2.91
C THR A 86 17.61 -13.58 -3.27
N CYS A 87 17.41 -13.91 -4.55
CA CYS A 87 16.48 -14.92 -5.02
C CYS A 87 17.20 -16.11 -5.66
N ASP A 88 16.49 -17.21 -5.87
CA ASP A 88 17.01 -18.37 -6.59
C ASP A 88 17.09 -18.12 -8.08
N THR A 89 16.12 -17.37 -8.61
CA THR A 89 16.12 -16.89 -9.99
C THR A 89 15.66 -15.45 -10.05
N ALA A 90 16.18 -14.67 -11.01
CA ALA A 90 15.70 -13.32 -11.29
C ALA A 90 15.73 -13.05 -12.78
N TYR A 91 14.75 -12.29 -13.30
CA TYR A 91 14.68 -11.91 -14.70
C TYR A 91 13.94 -10.58 -14.89
N PHE A 92 14.22 -9.93 -16.03
CA PHE A 92 13.44 -8.81 -16.53
C PHE A 92 12.30 -9.32 -17.42
N GLN A 93 11.12 -8.77 -17.22
CA GLN A 93 10.07 -8.77 -18.20
C GLN A 93 9.92 -7.36 -18.76
N THR A 94 10.20 -7.18 -20.03
CA THR A 94 10.15 -5.86 -20.68
C THR A 94 8.92 -5.72 -21.56
N GLY A 95 8.40 -4.50 -21.62
CA GLY A 95 7.26 -4.15 -22.46
C GLY A 95 7.25 -2.68 -22.82
N GLU A 96 6.25 -2.27 -23.57
CA GLU A 96 5.97 -0.87 -23.85
C GLU A 96 4.57 -0.49 -23.36
N GLY A 97 4.45 0.69 -22.78
CA GLY A 97 3.19 1.33 -22.44
C GLY A 97 3.04 2.68 -23.11
N LYS A 98 1.95 3.36 -22.81
CA LYS A 98 1.72 4.76 -23.22
C LYS A 98 1.60 5.63 -22.00
N ALA A 99 2.31 6.75 -21.99
CA ALA A 99 2.19 7.76 -20.95
C ALA A 99 0.76 8.34 -20.96
N PRO A 100 0.09 8.45 -19.81
CA PRO A 100 -1.33 8.85 -19.75
C PRO A 100 -1.59 10.25 -20.31
N LYS A 101 -0.65 11.17 -20.16
CA LYS A 101 -0.86 12.59 -20.49
C LYS A 101 -0.68 12.90 -21.98
N ASP A 102 0.31 12.32 -22.62
CA ASP A 102 0.72 12.68 -24.01
C ASP A 102 0.75 11.48 -24.97
N GLY A 103 0.42 10.28 -24.47
CA GLY A 103 0.38 9.06 -25.27
C GLY A 103 1.74 8.57 -25.76
N LYS A 104 2.84 9.19 -25.33
CA LYS A 104 4.19 8.75 -25.73
C LYS A 104 4.45 7.34 -25.26
N LYS A 105 5.16 6.58 -26.09
CA LYS A 105 5.64 5.26 -25.71
C LYS A 105 6.65 5.36 -24.58
N ILE A 106 6.44 4.56 -23.55
CA ILE A 106 7.33 4.44 -22.37
C ILE A 106 7.72 2.98 -22.19
N PRO A 107 8.97 2.70 -21.80
CA PRO A 107 9.36 1.33 -21.46
C PRO A 107 8.71 0.90 -20.14
N ILE A 108 8.32 -0.36 -20.09
CA ILE A 108 7.88 -1.06 -18.88
C ILE A 108 8.96 -2.07 -18.51
N TYR A 109 9.39 -2.04 -17.26
CA TYR A 109 10.33 -3.00 -16.69
C TYR A 109 9.71 -3.65 -15.46
N ASN A 110 9.28 -4.89 -15.58
CA ASN A 110 8.96 -5.71 -14.42
C ASN A 110 10.22 -6.49 -14.05
N ILE A 111 10.66 -6.33 -12.80
CA ILE A 111 11.81 -7.03 -12.25
C ILE A 111 11.26 -8.12 -11.35
N ILE A 112 11.54 -9.36 -11.67
CA ILE A 112 10.92 -10.51 -11.03
C ILE A 112 12.01 -11.38 -10.43
N GLY A 113 11.91 -11.66 -9.12
CA GLY A 113 12.70 -12.64 -8.41
C GLY A 113 11.83 -13.80 -7.95
N SER A 114 12.36 -14.98 -7.87
CA SER A 114 11.67 -16.13 -7.31
C SER A 114 12.51 -16.83 -6.28
N VAL A 115 11.88 -17.15 -5.15
CA VAL A 115 12.40 -18.06 -4.12
C VAL A 115 11.61 -19.34 -4.19
N ASN A 116 12.27 -20.49 -4.16
CA ASN A 116 11.71 -21.83 -4.32
C ASN A 116 10.81 -21.94 -5.57
N PRO A 117 11.35 -21.71 -6.80
CA PRO A 117 10.56 -21.64 -8.03
C PRO A 117 9.85 -22.96 -8.39
N GLN A 118 10.26 -24.09 -7.82
CA GLN A 118 9.67 -25.41 -8.07
C GLN A 118 8.53 -25.76 -7.11
N ALA A 119 8.25 -24.92 -6.12
CA ALA A 119 7.17 -25.19 -5.18
C ALA A 119 5.82 -25.21 -5.88
N LYS A 120 4.99 -26.19 -5.51
CA LYS A 120 3.63 -26.36 -6.05
C LYS A 120 2.70 -25.22 -5.62
N ASN A 121 2.81 -24.78 -4.37
CA ASN A 121 2.06 -23.68 -3.83
C ASN A 121 2.90 -22.42 -3.96
N ARG A 122 2.33 -21.35 -4.53
CA ARG A 122 3.06 -20.12 -4.81
C ARG A 122 2.29 -18.89 -4.34
N MET A 123 3.04 -17.86 -3.97
CA MET A 123 2.53 -16.54 -3.60
C MET A 123 3.25 -15.49 -4.45
N ILE A 124 2.57 -14.41 -4.79
CA ILE A 124 3.18 -13.23 -5.44
C ILE A 124 3.12 -12.07 -4.45
N ILE A 125 4.25 -11.42 -4.27
CA ILE A 125 4.35 -10.15 -3.53
C ILE A 125 4.84 -9.12 -4.54
N ALA A 126 4.08 -8.04 -4.72
CA ALA A 126 4.38 -7.06 -5.75
C ALA A 126 4.26 -5.63 -5.22
N SER A 127 5.09 -4.74 -5.75
CA SER A 127 5.02 -3.31 -5.57
C SER A 127 5.52 -2.63 -6.84
N HIS A 128 4.97 -1.46 -7.18
CA HIS A 128 5.60 -0.64 -8.21
C HIS A 128 6.83 0.06 -7.63
N TRP A 129 7.76 0.45 -8.49
CA TRP A 129 9.03 1.05 -8.08
C TRP A 129 9.32 2.37 -8.80
N ASP A 130 8.58 2.67 -9.85
CA ASP A 130 8.64 3.94 -10.56
C ASP A 130 8.03 5.07 -9.74
N SER A 131 8.33 6.30 -10.10
CA SER A 131 7.76 7.49 -9.49
C SER A 131 6.95 8.31 -10.49
N ARG A 132 6.00 9.08 -9.96
CA ARG A 132 5.09 9.89 -10.77
C ARG A 132 5.81 11.09 -11.39
N PRO A 133 5.55 11.41 -12.66
CA PRO A 133 6.14 12.57 -13.32
C PRO A 133 5.53 13.90 -12.86
N TYR A 134 4.38 13.86 -12.17
CA TYR A 134 3.65 15.05 -11.75
C TYR A 134 3.01 14.82 -10.39
N ALA A 135 3.11 15.81 -9.51
CA ALA A 135 2.43 15.86 -8.22
C ALA A 135 0.98 16.38 -8.39
N ASP A 136 0.21 15.74 -9.25
CA ASP A 136 -1.12 16.18 -9.70
C ASP A 136 -2.17 16.33 -8.59
N GLN A 137 -1.88 15.86 -7.39
CA GLN A 137 -2.71 16.04 -6.18
C GLN A 137 -2.12 17.09 -5.21
N ASP A 138 -1.01 17.73 -5.54
CA ASP A 138 -0.43 18.80 -4.74
C ASP A 138 -1.12 20.14 -5.07
N ASP A 139 -1.41 20.95 -4.04
CA ASP A 139 -2.14 22.23 -4.22
C ASP A 139 -1.31 23.30 -4.93
N GLN A 140 0.03 23.20 -4.90
CA GLN A 140 0.93 24.24 -5.40
C GLN A 140 1.90 23.75 -6.48
N LYS A 141 2.25 22.47 -6.51
CA LYS A 141 3.35 21.91 -7.30
C LYS A 141 2.92 20.82 -8.28
N GLN A 142 1.70 20.92 -8.79
CA GLN A 142 1.07 19.89 -9.63
C GLN A 142 1.88 19.47 -10.86
N THR A 143 2.80 20.30 -11.33
CA THR A 143 3.66 20.01 -12.50
C THR A 143 5.04 19.49 -12.14
N GLU A 144 5.40 19.48 -10.86
CA GLU A 144 6.69 18.96 -10.40
C GLU A 144 6.63 17.43 -10.23
N PRO A 145 7.74 16.71 -10.49
CA PRO A 145 7.81 15.29 -10.23
C PRO A 145 7.92 14.99 -8.73
N ILE A 146 7.52 13.80 -8.32
CA ILE A 146 7.69 13.32 -6.95
C ILE A 146 8.76 12.23 -6.85
N LEU A 147 9.49 12.20 -5.73
CA LEU A 147 10.50 11.17 -5.49
C LEU A 147 9.90 9.80 -5.22
N GLY A 148 8.67 9.73 -4.72
CA GLY A 148 7.97 8.48 -4.48
C GLY A 148 8.63 7.62 -3.39
N ALA A 149 8.95 8.21 -2.23
CA ALA A 149 9.53 7.47 -1.11
C ALA A 149 8.54 6.45 -0.54
N ASN A 150 7.32 6.90 -0.27
CA ASN A 150 6.24 6.04 0.17
C ASN A 150 5.54 5.37 -1.02
N ASP A 151 5.29 6.13 -2.09
CA ASP A 151 4.63 5.73 -3.33
C ASP A 151 5.69 5.36 -4.40
N GLY A 152 6.05 4.24 -4.45
CA GLY A 152 6.24 2.84 -4.44
C GLY A 152 7.57 2.37 -3.80
N ALA A 153 8.58 3.27 -3.47
CA ALA A 153 9.87 2.80 -2.97
C ALA A 153 9.75 2.06 -1.63
N SER A 154 8.77 2.40 -0.78
CA SER A 154 8.57 1.74 0.52
C SER A 154 8.22 0.27 0.36
N GLY A 155 7.27 -0.07 -0.50
CA GLY A 155 6.88 -1.45 -0.76
C GLY A 155 8.05 -2.28 -1.32
N VAL A 156 8.82 -1.70 -2.23
CA VAL A 156 10.03 -2.34 -2.79
C VAL A 156 11.10 -2.53 -1.72
N GLY A 157 11.31 -1.55 -0.83
CA GLY A 157 12.27 -1.66 0.28
C GLY A 157 11.97 -2.86 1.17
N ILE A 158 10.68 -3.07 1.48
CA ILE A 158 10.20 -4.23 2.25
C ILE A 158 10.43 -5.54 1.46
N ILE A 159 10.08 -5.57 0.17
CA ILE A 159 10.22 -6.77 -0.68
C ILE A 159 11.69 -7.21 -0.78
N LEU A 160 12.62 -6.28 -0.95
CA LEU A 160 14.06 -6.61 -1.03
C LEU A 160 14.57 -7.23 0.28
N GLU A 161 14.20 -6.66 1.42
CA GLU A 161 14.58 -7.23 2.72
C GLU A 161 13.90 -8.58 2.98
N LEU A 162 12.64 -8.71 2.58
CA LEU A 162 11.91 -9.97 2.67
C LEU A 162 12.57 -11.06 1.80
N ALA A 163 12.94 -10.76 0.56
CA ALA A 163 13.60 -11.69 -0.35
C ALA A 163 14.91 -12.24 0.24
N LYS A 164 15.71 -11.38 0.85
CA LYS A 164 16.94 -11.77 1.56
C LYS A 164 16.67 -12.75 2.69
N ASN A 165 15.61 -12.52 3.46
CA ASN A 165 15.20 -13.41 4.56
C ASN A 165 14.69 -14.74 4.04
N LEU A 166 13.85 -14.74 3.03
CA LEU A 166 13.25 -15.94 2.45
C LEU A 166 14.31 -16.87 1.84
N LYS A 167 15.33 -16.32 1.19
CA LYS A 167 16.46 -17.12 0.69
C LYS A 167 17.13 -17.93 1.80
N THR A 168 17.25 -17.34 2.98
CA THR A 168 17.89 -18.00 4.14
C THR A 168 16.95 -19.01 4.81
N GLN A 169 15.67 -18.66 4.92
CA GLN A 169 14.66 -19.49 5.61
C GLN A 169 14.17 -20.69 4.77
N LYS A 170 14.33 -20.64 3.45
CA LYS A 170 13.91 -21.69 2.50
C LYS A 170 12.46 -22.16 2.74
N PRO A 171 11.48 -21.32 2.49
CA PRO A 171 10.08 -21.68 2.74
C PRO A 171 9.63 -22.82 1.82
N ASP A 172 8.65 -23.61 2.28
CA ASP A 172 8.02 -24.66 1.48
C ASP A 172 7.18 -24.12 0.32
N TRP A 173 6.76 -22.86 0.43
CA TRP A 173 6.05 -22.13 -0.61
C TRP A 173 7.03 -21.43 -1.57
N GLY A 174 6.65 -21.37 -2.84
CA GLY A 174 7.33 -20.52 -3.83
C GLY A 174 6.83 -19.09 -3.74
N ILE A 175 7.74 -18.14 -3.90
CA ILE A 175 7.45 -16.72 -3.92
C ILE A 175 8.04 -16.12 -5.17
#